data_3c9a50c77efb4e6f4b7e4ca0c78e4d86
#
_entry.id   3c9a50c77efb4e6f4b7e4ca0c78e4d86
#
_cell.length_a   1.000
_cell.length_b   1.000
_cell.length_c   1.000
_cell.angle_alpha   90.00
_cell.angle_beta   90.00
_cell.angle_gamma   90.00
#
_symmetry.space_group_name_H-M   'P 1'
#
loop_
_entity.id
_entity.type
_entity.pdbx_description
1 polymer ?
#
loop_
_entity_poly.entity_id
_entity_poly.type
_entity_poly.pdbx_seq_one_letter_code
_entity_poly.pdbx_strand_id
1 'polypeptide(L)'
;MGLAWQGTLLGIQPRIRLTRSFDERSHTYLGYALRLDGAIADRRGEFLVGIGSGTQAKHRFRAGDVIQGESDPVPDPRTEPVDFYKTVRLKLVARRPEGPPSPPPPWVGVPPELPVYRERGHRRLDAKTYESRCRVCLWGCRMPVDMIIDPWKPAAEVRYRFETFCYGPKACALYRPGPTRKVPGRKGVTWEEADWVDKDATAHRAADE
;
A
#
# COMPACT_ATOMS: atom_id res chain seq x y z
N MET A 1 12.14 -21.50 2.04
CA MET A 1 13.01 -21.22 3.20
C MET A 1 13.14 -19.71 3.30
N GLY A 2 12.73 -19.14 4.44
CA GLY A 2 12.70 -17.68 4.59
C GLY A 2 14.10 -17.08 4.52
N LEU A 3 14.21 -15.93 3.92
CA LEU A 3 15.46 -15.14 3.86
C LEU A 3 15.52 -14.25 5.09
N ALA A 4 16.66 -14.27 5.79
CA ALA A 4 16.93 -13.37 6.90
C ALA A 4 17.22 -11.96 6.39
N TRP A 5 16.70 -10.96 7.08
CA TRP A 5 16.88 -9.57 6.74
C TRP A 5 16.96 -8.67 7.98
N GLN A 6 17.61 -7.53 7.82
CA GLN A 6 17.65 -6.45 8.79
C GLN A 6 17.71 -5.12 8.06
N GLY A 7 17.01 -4.11 8.58
CA GLY A 7 17.04 -2.79 7.97
C GLY A 7 16.43 -1.70 8.85
N THR A 8 16.65 -0.47 8.44
CA THR A 8 16.02 0.72 8.99
C THR A 8 14.70 0.97 8.27
N LEU A 9 13.65 1.13 9.02
CA LEU A 9 12.31 1.37 8.51
C LEU A 9 12.18 2.81 7.99
N LEU A 10 11.92 2.97 6.70
CA LEU A 10 11.75 4.26 6.04
C LEU A 10 10.29 4.74 6.11
N GLY A 11 9.34 3.81 6.04
CA GLY A 11 7.92 4.12 6.07
C GLY A 11 7.05 2.87 6.15
N ILE A 12 5.80 3.06 6.54
CA ILE A 12 4.81 1.99 6.66
C ILE A 12 3.55 2.42 5.93
N GLN A 13 3.03 1.56 5.09
CA GLN A 13 1.81 1.80 4.33
C GLN A 13 0.84 0.64 4.48
N PRO A 14 -0.48 0.84 4.27
CA PRO A 14 -1.42 -0.27 4.25
C PRO A 14 -1.11 -1.19 3.07
N ARG A 15 -1.17 -2.50 3.30
CA ARG A 15 -1.05 -3.52 2.28
C ARG A 15 -2.45 -3.97 1.90
N ILE A 16 -2.90 -3.51 0.74
CA ILE A 16 -4.26 -3.71 0.24
C ILE A 16 -4.17 -4.26 -1.18
N ARG A 17 -5.03 -5.21 -1.51
CA ARG A 17 -5.25 -5.70 -2.88
C ARG A 17 -6.61 -5.22 -3.36
N LEU A 18 -6.70 -4.84 -4.60
CA LEU A 18 -7.93 -4.44 -5.25
C LEU A 18 -8.30 -5.47 -6.33
N THR A 19 -9.50 -6.01 -6.24
CA THR A 19 -10.09 -6.83 -7.30
C THR A 19 -11.13 -5.98 -8.02
N ARG A 20 -11.06 -5.96 -9.35
CA ARG A 20 -11.98 -5.22 -10.22
C ARG A 20 -12.57 -6.10 -11.30
N SER A 21 -13.84 -5.92 -11.57
CA SER A 21 -14.51 -6.24 -12.83
C SER A 21 -15.13 -4.97 -13.40
N PHE A 22 -15.89 -5.06 -14.48
CA PHE A 22 -16.55 -3.89 -15.08
C PHE A 22 -17.60 -3.25 -14.15
N ASP A 23 -18.23 -4.04 -13.27
CA ASP A 23 -19.37 -3.68 -12.41
C ASP A 23 -19.05 -3.74 -10.91
N GLU A 24 -17.94 -4.38 -10.52
CA GLU A 24 -17.59 -4.59 -9.13
C GLU A 24 -16.15 -4.20 -8.82
N ARG A 25 -15.95 -3.77 -7.58
CA ARG A 25 -14.62 -3.62 -6.99
C ARG A 25 -14.65 -4.03 -5.52
N SER A 26 -13.64 -4.74 -5.10
CA SER A 26 -13.48 -5.14 -3.71
C SER A 26 -12.04 -4.93 -3.24
N HIS A 27 -11.88 -4.58 -1.96
CA HIS A 27 -10.59 -4.36 -1.31
C HIS A 27 -10.33 -5.44 -0.28
N THR A 28 -9.20 -6.11 -0.40
CA THR A 28 -8.70 -7.05 0.60
C THR A 28 -7.57 -6.40 1.40
N TYR A 29 -7.81 -6.18 2.70
CA TYR A 29 -6.86 -5.58 3.62
C TYR A 29 -5.97 -6.68 4.21
N LEU A 30 -4.70 -6.71 3.79
CA LEU A 30 -3.75 -7.80 4.08
C LEU A 30 -2.80 -7.50 5.26
N GLY A 31 -2.79 -6.27 5.76
CA GLY A 31 -1.86 -5.81 6.78
C GLY A 31 -1.10 -4.56 6.34
N TYR A 32 0.21 -4.57 6.53
CA TYR A 32 1.07 -3.42 6.22
C TYR A 32 2.28 -3.82 5.39
N ALA A 33 2.73 -2.89 4.56
CA ALA A 33 3.97 -2.94 3.82
C ALA A 33 5.01 -2.07 4.54
N LEU A 34 6.10 -2.69 4.97
CA LEU A 34 7.25 -2.05 5.57
C LEU A 34 8.27 -1.74 4.47
N ARG A 35 8.61 -0.47 4.26
CA ARG A 35 9.71 -0.06 3.39
C ARG A 35 10.98 0.05 4.22
N LEU A 36 11.97 -0.74 3.89
CA LEU A 36 13.22 -0.87 4.63
C LEU A 36 14.40 -0.47 3.74
N ASP A 37 15.41 0.15 4.33
CA ASP A 37 16.75 0.24 3.79
C ASP A 37 17.67 -0.62 4.64
N GLY A 38 18.31 -1.63 4.01
CA GLY A 38 19.09 -2.58 4.77
C GLY A 38 19.67 -3.72 3.95
N ALA A 39 19.72 -4.90 4.55
CA ALA A 39 20.24 -6.10 3.91
C ALA A 39 19.23 -7.24 4.00
N ILE A 40 19.10 -8.02 2.92
CA ILE A 40 18.37 -9.27 2.85
C ILE A 40 19.18 -10.28 2.03
N ALA A 41 19.53 -11.40 2.64
CA ALA A 41 20.53 -12.33 2.10
C ALA A 41 21.80 -11.54 1.66
N ASP A 42 22.21 -11.67 0.39
CA ASP A 42 23.41 -11.02 -0.16
C ASP A 42 23.13 -9.64 -0.77
N ARG A 43 21.88 -9.16 -0.72
CA ARG A 43 21.45 -7.88 -1.33
C ARG A 43 21.41 -6.77 -0.29
N ARG A 44 21.85 -5.57 -0.69
CA ARG A 44 21.72 -4.34 0.08
C ARG A 44 20.88 -3.31 -0.69
N GLY A 45 20.16 -2.49 0.03
CA GLY A 45 19.34 -1.41 -0.50
C GLY A 45 17.90 -1.43 0.01
N GLU A 46 17.00 -0.73 -0.70
CA GLU A 46 15.58 -0.70 -0.33
C GLU A 46 14.87 -1.98 -0.74
N PHE A 47 13.98 -2.47 0.12
CA PHE A 47 13.07 -3.58 -0.13
C PHE A 47 11.78 -3.43 0.69
N LEU A 48 10.75 -4.15 0.30
CA LEU A 48 9.43 -4.10 0.91
C LEU A 48 9.07 -5.45 1.57
N VAL A 49 8.65 -5.41 2.83
CA VAL A 49 8.26 -6.60 3.60
C VAL A 49 6.81 -6.47 4.06
N GLY A 50 6.00 -7.48 3.80
CA GLY A 50 4.61 -7.57 4.27
C GLY A 50 4.49 -8.16 5.67
N ILE A 51 3.74 -7.46 6.55
CA ILE A 51 3.38 -7.96 7.88
C ILE A 51 1.87 -7.93 8.08
N GLY A 52 1.37 -8.75 9.01
CA GLY A 52 -0.04 -8.74 9.40
C GLY A 52 -0.39 -7.56 10.33
N SER A 53 -1.69 -7.23 10.39
CA SER A 53 -2.22 -6.16 11.25
C SER A 53 -1.93 -6.40 12.74
N GLY A 54 -2.11 -7.63 13.23
CA GLY A 54 -1.79 -7.98 14.63
C GLY A 54 -0.32 -7.77 14.99
N THR A 55 0.59 -8.02 14.05
CA THR A 55 2.02 -7.74 14.25
C THR A 55 2.28 -6.25 14.39
N GLN A 56 1.70 -5.43 13.53
CA GLN A 56 1.83 -3.97 13.64
C GLN A 56 1.20 -3.43 14.93
N ALA A 57 0.02 -3.92 15.29
CA ALA A 57 -0.64 -3.52 16.55
C ALA A 57 0.22 -3.82 17.78
N LYS A 58 0.85 -5.01 17.81
CA LYS A 58 1.73 -5.43 18.92
C LYS A 58 2.99 -4.58 19.02
N HIS A 59 3.68 -4.35 17.92
CA HIS A 59 5.02 -3.74 17.93
C HIS A 59 4.99 -2.22 17.73
N ARG A 60 3.94 -1.69 17.12
CA ARG A 60 3.77 -0.27 16.78
C ARG A 60 5.03 0.30 16.10
N PHE A 61 5.49 -0.42 15.08
CA PHE A 61 6.63 0.01 14.27
C PHE A 61 6.39 1.38 13.68
N ARG A 62 7.48 2.15 13.56
CA ARG A 62 7.48 3.50 12.98
C ARG A 62 8.76 3.75 12.21
N ALA A 63 8.75 4.74 11.34
CA ALA A 63 9.94 5.12 10.58
C ALA A 63 11.12 5.45 11.50
N GLY A 64 12.31 4.98 11.13
CA GLY A 64 13.54 5.07 11.91
C GLY A 64 13.79 3.89 12.85
N ASP A 65 12.81 3.01 13.10
CA ASP A 65 13.07 1.76 13.84
C ASP A 65 14.02 0.86 13.02
N VAL A 66 14.96 0.22 13.71
CA VAL A 66 15.76 -0.86 13.13
C VAL A 66 15.10 -2.17 13.50
N ILE A 67 14.76 -2.95 12.51
CA ILE A 67 14.03 -4.21 12.67
C ILE A 67 14.70 -5.33 11.88
N GLN A 68 14.51 -6.55 12.33
CA GLN A 68 14.99 -7.76 11.66
C GLN A 68 13.92 -8.85 11.64
N GLY A 69 14.03 -9.78 10.71
CA GLY A 69 13.12 -10.91 10.59
C GLY A 69 13.56 -11.90 9.51
N GLU A 70 12.69 -12.83 9.23
CA GLU A 70 12.81 -13.77 8.11
C GLU A 70 11.53 -13.73 7.29
N SER A 71 11.62 -13.76 5.97
CA SER A 71 10.46 -13.68 5.07
C SER A 71 10.69 -14.50 3.81
N ASP A 72 9.61 -15.02 3.24
CA ASP A 72 9.65 -15.67 1.93
C ASP A 72 9.53 -14.62 0.82
N PRO A 73 10.20 -14.80 -0.32
CA PRO A 73 9.97 -13.97 -1.48
C PRO A 73 8.54 -14.17 -2.01
N VAL A 74 7.95 -13.11 -2.53
CA VAL A 74 6.63 -13.18 -3.17
C VAL A 74 6.73 -14.00 -4.47
N PRO A 75 5.90 -15.05 -4.66
CA PRO A 75 5.98 -15.91 -5.84
C PRO A 75 5.63 -15.20 -7.14
N ASP A 76 4.63 -14.32 -7.11
CA ASP A 76 4.20 -13.53 -8.24
C ASP A 76 4.17 -12.04 -7.85
N PRO A 77 5.20 -11.26 -8.24
CA PRO A 77 5.31 -9.84 -7.87
C PRO A 77 4.20 -8.96 -8.46
N ARG A 78 3.38 -9.48 -9.38
CA ARG A 78 2.23 -8.73 -9.92
C ARG A 78 1.06 -8.67 -8.94
N THR A 79 0.98 -9.61 -8.00
CA THR A 79 -0.14 -9.80 -7.08
C THR A 79 0.08 -9.20 -5.70
N GLU A 80 1.26 -8.67 -5.42
CA GLU A 80 1.64 -8.15 -4.11
C GLU A 80 2.40 -6.82 -4.20
N PRO A 81 2.12 -5.85 -3.32
CA PRO A 81 2.84 -4.58 -3.32
C PRO A 81 4.15 -4.65 -2.54
N VAL A 82 4.60 -5.83 -2.15
CA VAL A 82 5.82 -6.10 -1.38
C VAL A 82 6.69 -7.12 -2.09
N ASP A 83 7.98 -7.13 -1.76
CA ASP A 83 8.94 -8.08 -2.33
C ASP A 83 8.94 -9.40 -1.54
N PHE A 84 8.70 -9.30 -0.22
CA PHE A 84 8.75 -10.41 0.72
C PHE A 84 7.51 -10.42 1.63
N TYR A 85 7.09 -11.62 2.06
CA TYR A 85 5.90 -11.81 2.88
C TYR A 85 6.06 -13.02 3.83
N LYS A 86 5.00 -13.43 4.55
CA LYS A 86 5.05 -14.52 5.55
C LYS A 86 6.16 -14.34 6.57
N THR A 87 6.25 -13.13 7.08
CA THR A 87 7.32 -12.72 8.00
C THR A 87 7.22 -13.43 9.34
N VAL A 88 8.32 -14.04 9.76
CA VAL A 88 8.50 -14.69 11.06
C VAL A 88 9.72 -14.14 11.77
N ARG A 89 9.90 -14.49 13.05
CA ARG A 89 11.05 -14.08 13.89
C ARG A 89 11.30 -12.56 13.89
N LEU A 90 10.23 -11.80 13.71
CA LEU A 90 10.29 -10.35 13.65
C LEU A 90 10.65 -9.75 15.01
N LYS A 91 11.68 -8.92 15.04
CA LYS A 91 12.18 -8.26 16.26
C LYS A 91 12.45 -6.78 15.98
N LEU A 92 12.11 -5.94 16.95
CA LEU A 92 12.61 -4.59 17.06
C LEU A 92 14.02 -4.65 17.65
N VAL A 93 15.02 -4.28 16.87
CA VAL A 93 16.43 -4.26 17.27
C VAL A 93 16.77 -2.96 18.01
N ALA A 94 16.36 -1.85 17.44
CA ALA A 94 16.53 -0.53 18.04
C ALA A 94 15.35 0.37 17.66
N ARG A 95 14.96 1.23 18.61
CA ARG A 95 13.94 2.25 18.39
C ARG A 95 14.61 3.62 18.32
N ARG A 96 14.37 4.33 17.24
CA ARG A 96 14.84 5.71 17.15
C ARG A 96 14.12 6.56 18.21
N PRO A 97 14.85 7.38 19.00
CA PRO A 97 14.23 8.38 19.86
C PRO A 97 13.28 9.26 19.05
N GLU A 98 12.19 9.69 19.66
CA GLU A 98 11.30 10.66 19.02
C GLU A 98 12.05 11.97 18.87
N GLY A 99 12.40 12.28 17.61
CA GLY A 99 12.86 13.62 17.26
C GLY A 99 11.67 14.57 17.10
N PRO A 100 11.91 15.87 16.95
CA PRO A 100 10.84 16.80 16.62
C PRO A 100 10.13 16.29 15.35
N PRO A 101 8.78 16.23 15.36
CA PRO A 101 8.03 15.75 14.20
C PRO A 101 8.31 16.65 13.00
N SER A 102 8.72 16.07 11.90
CA SER A 102 8.73 16.79 10.64
C SER A 102 7.32 17.23 10.30
N PRO A 103 7.10 18.49 9.92
CA PRO A 103 5.75 18.94 9.58
C PRO A 103 5.23 18.16 8.38
N PRO A 104 4.00 17.60 8.46
CA PRO A 104 3.39 16.93 7.32
C PRO A 104 3.01 17.94 6.23
N PRO A 105 2.83 17.54 4.96
CA PRO A 105 3.11 16.22 4.40
C PRO A 105 4.60 16.00 4.03
N PRO A 106 5.11 14.76 3.94
CA PRO A 106 4.39 13.49 4.12
C PRO A 106 4.19 13.14 5.62
N TRP A 107 3.08 12.44 5.91
CA TRP A 107 2.83 11.90 7.25
C TRP A 107 3.68 10.64 7.45
N VAL A 108 4.51 10.65 8.47
CA VAL A 108 5.42 9.55 8.81
C VAL A 108 5.25 9.24 10.29
N GLY A 109 5.13 7.96 10.64
CA GLY A 109 4.94 7.56 12.03
C GLY A 109 4.34 6.17 12.15
N VAL A 110 3.57 5.94 13.22
CA VAL A 110 2.80 4.70 13.38
C VAL A 110 1.54 4.83 12.52
N PRO A 111 1.31 3.91 11.57
CA PRO A 111 0.10 3.95 10.76
C PRO A 111 -1.14 3.67 11.62
N PRO A 112 -2.30 4.24 11.26
CA PRO A 112 -3.56 3.87 11.88
C PRO A 112 -3.93 2.41 11.58
N GLU A 113 -4.92 1.89 12.29
CA GLU A 113 -5.45 0.56 12.05
C GLU A 113 -6.15 0.46 10.68
N LEU A 114 -6.20 -0.73 10.10
CA LEU A 114 -6.78 -0.94 8.77
C LEU A 114 -8.26 -0.49 8.63
N PRO A 115 -9.14 -0.62 9.65
CA PRO A 115 -10.48 -0.07 9.58
C PRO A 115 -10.53 1.43 9.28
N VAL A 116 -9.57 2.21 9.78
CA VAL A 116 -9.47 3.66 9.51
C VAL A 116 -9.29 3.93 8.02
N TYR A 117 -8.44 3.15 7.32
CA TYR A 117 -8.27 3.28 5.87
C TYR A 117 -9.57 2.94 5.12
N ARG A 118 -10.29 1.91 5.57
CA ARG A 118 -11.56 1.53 4.97
C ARG A 118 -12.61 2.63 5.13
N GLU A 119 -12.74 3.17 6.32
CA GLU A 119 -13.68 4.24 6.65
C GLU A 119 -13.37 5.53 5.88
N ARG A 120 -12.09 5.90 5.82
CA ARG A 120 -11.66 7.12 5.12
C ARG A 120 -11.94 7.08 3.62
N GLY A 121 -11.94 5.90 2.98
CA GLY A 121 -11.94 5.81 1.53
C GLY A 121 -10.67 6.39 0.90
N HIS A 122 -10.49 6.19 -0.38
CA HIS A 122 -9.28 6.59 -1.09
C HIS A 122 -9.58 7.43 -2.32
N ARG A 123 -8.58 8.19 -2.77
CA ARG A 123 -8.59 8.91 -4.05
C ARG A 123 -7.46 8.40 -4.92
N ARG A 124 -7.66 8.37 -6.24
CA ARG A 124 -6.59 8.04 -7.20
C ARG A 124 -5.44 9.03 -7.03
N LEU A 125 -4.23 8.51 -6.94
CA LEU A 125 -3.02 9.30 -6.81
C LEU A 125 -2.17 9.14 -8.07
N ASP A 126 -1.62 10.24 -8.57
CA ASP A 126 -0.67 10.19 -9.68
C ASP A 126 0.56 9.35 -9.31
N ALA A 127 0.95 8.43 -10.19
CA ALA A 127 2.02 7.48 -9.93
C ALA A 127 3.39 8.15 -9.73
N LYS A 128 3.68 9.22 -10.48
CA LYS A 128 4.94 9.98 -10.31
C LYS A 128 4.97 10.69 -8.98
N THR A 129 3.84 11.24 -8.55
CA THR A 129 3.68 11.86 -7.23
C THR A 129 3.86 10.84 -6.12
N TYR A 130 3.27 9.65 -6.27
CA TYR A 130 3.47 8.56 -5.32
C TYR A 130 4.96 8.23 -5.17
N GLU A 131 5.65 7.93 -6.26
CA GLU A 131 7.07 7.52 -6.22
C GLU A 131 7.99 8.61 -5.65
N SER A 132 7.74 9.87 -5.98
CA SER A 132 8.63 10.96 -5.59
C SER A 132 8.32 11.56 -4.20
N ARG A 133 7.08 11.47 -3.71
CA ARG A 133 6.62 12.21 -2.53
C ARG A 133 5.89 11.38 -1.49
N CYS A 134 5.20 10.30 -1.91
CA CYS A 134 4.24 9.61 -1.04
C CYS A 134 4.65 8.19 -0.67
N ARG A 135 5.74 7.64 -1.20
CA ARG A 135 6.14 6.25 -0.99
C ARG A 135 6.51 5.90 0.47
N VAL A 136 6.75 6.90 1.32
CA VAL A 136 6.98 6.74 2.76
C VAL A 136 5.84 7.30 3.61
N CYS A 137 4.87 7.97 2.98
CA CYS A 137 3.71 8.54 3.66
C CYS A 137 2.76 7.43 4.08
N LEU A 138 2.35 7.40 5.35
CA LEU A 138 1.40 6.40 5.87
C LEU A 138 0.03 6.41 5.17
N TRP A 139 -0.33 7.51 4.49
CA TRP A 139 -1.57 7.62 3.73
C TRP A 139 -1.43 7.25 2.25
N GLY A 140 -0.21 7.07 1.76
CA GLY A 140 0.03 6.55 0.42
C GLY A 140 -0.22 5.04 0.36
N CYS A 141 -0.74 4.55 -0.76
CA CYS A 141 -0.91 3.12 -0.98
C CYS A 141 -0.66 2.77 -2.45
N ARG A 142 0.16 1.77 -2.70
CA ARG A 142 0.32 1.13 -4.00
C ARG A 142 -0.35 -0.22 -3.94
N MET A 143 -1.43 -0.40 -4.70
CA MET A 143 -2.24 -1.62 -4.70
C MET A 143 -1.97 -2.44 -5.95
N PRO A 144 -1.73 -3.76 -5.82
CA PRO A 144 -1.92 -4.66 -6.94
C PRO A 144 -3.41 -4.75 -7.26
N VAL A 145 -3.73 -4.70 -8.53
CA VAL A 145 -5.10 -4.76 -9.04
C VAL A 145 -5.26 -6.01 -9.88
N ASP A 146 -6.12 -6.91 -9.43
CA ASP A 146 -6.55 -8.09 -10.16
C ASP A 146 -7.77 -7.69 -11.00
N MET A 147 -7.61 -7.58 -12.32
CA MET A 147 -8.70 -7.23 -13.23
C MET A 147 -9.32 -8.49 -13.82
N ILE A 148 -10.54 -8.80 -13.38
CA ILE A 148 -11.34 -9.93 -13.89
C ILE A 148 -11.96 -9.52 -15.22
N ILE A 149 -11.53 -10.16 -16.30
CA ILE A 149 -11.99 -9.85 -17.64
C ILE A 149 -13.38 -10.41 -17.92
N ASP A 150 -13.64 -11.62 -17.46
CA ASP A 150 -14.92 -12.30 -17.59
C ASP A 150 -15.52 -12.63 -16.22
N PRO A 151 -16.51 -11.85 -15.74
CA PRO A 151 -17.14 -12.12 -14.44
C PRO A 151 -17.82 -13.50 -14.35
N TRP A 152 -18.25 -14.06 -15.48
CA TRP A 152 -18.85 -15.40 -15.54
C TRP A 152 -17.81 -16.53 -15.46
N LYS A 153 -16.53 -16.21 -15.75
CA LYS A 153 -15.41 -17.13 -15.68
C LYS A 153 -14.20 -16.41 -15.06
N PRO A 154 -14.28 -16.01 -13.79
CA PRO A 154 -13.29 -15.11 -13.17
C PRO A 154 -11.86 -15.64 -13.14
N ALA A 155 -11.69 -16.95 -13.20
CA ALA A 155 -10.36 -17.57 -13.23
C ALA A 155 -9.78 -17.76 -14.65
N ALA A 156 -10.56 -17.51 -15.71
CA ALA A 156 -10.12 -17.81 -17.09
C ALA A 156 -9.10 -16.80 -17.59
N GLU A 157 -9.28 -15.52 -17.29
CA GLU A 157 -8.35 -14.45 -17.67
C GLU A 157 -8.36 -13.36 -16.60
N VAL A 158 -7.22 -13.18 -15.94
CA VAL A 158 -6.97 -12.09 -14.99
C VAL A 158 -5.80 -11.27 -15.49
N ARG A 159 -5.97 -9.96 -15.57
CA ARG A 159 -4.89 -9.02 -15.85
C ARG A 159 -4.46 -8.31 -14.59
N TYR A 160 -3.20 -7.99 -14.51
CA TYR A 160 -2.60 -7.37 -13.34
C TYR A 160 -2.01 -6.01 -13.70
N ARG A 161 -2.16 -5.06 -12.77
CA ARG A 161 -1.42 -3.78 -12.78
C ARG A 161 -1.29 -3.25 -11.37
N PHE A 162 -0.41 -2.28 -11.18
CA PHE A 162 -0.38 -1.50 -9.95
C PHE A 162 -1.11 -0.18 -10.13
N GLU A 163 -1.86 0.20 -9.12
CA GLU A 163 -2.47 1.52 -9.02
C GLU A 163 -2.06 2.19 -7.71
N THR A 164 -2.01 3.52 -7.72
CA THR A 164 -1.62 4.32 -6.56
C THR A 164 -2.79 5.14 -6.04
N PHE A 165 -2.90 5.21 -4.71
CA PHE A 165 -4.01 5.83 -4.01
C PHE A 165 -3.53 6.65 -2.82
N CYS A 166 -4.37 7.60 -2.39
CA CYS A 166 -4.16 8.44 -1.23
C CYS A 166 -5.37 8.38 -0.29
N TYR A 167 -5.11 8.04 0.97
CA TYR A 167 -6.07 8.05 2.07
C TYR A 167 -5.95 9.30 2.95
N GLY A 168 -5.00 10.17 2.64
CA GLY A 168 -4.69 11.36 3.42
C GLY A 168 -5.71 12.48 3.31
N PRO A 169 -5.48 13.59 4.03
CA PRO A 169 -6.36 14.75 4.01
C PRO A 169 -6.64 15.25 2.60
N LYS A 170 -7.89 15.69 2.37
CA LYS A 170 -8.30 16.22 1.06
C LYS A 170 -7.50 17.46 0.67
N ALA A 171 -7.11 18.28 1.65
CA ALA A 171 -6.30 19.49 1.49
C ALA A 171 -4.79 19.26 1.39
N CYS A 172 -4.33 17.99 1.25
CA CYS A 172 -2.89 17.68 1.17
C CYS A 172 -2.23 18.40 -0.01
N ALA A 173 -1.23 19.24 0.28
CA ALA A 173 -0.52 20.03 -0.74
C ALA A 173 0.27 19.19 -1.75
N LEU A 174 0.65 17.96 -1.37
CA LEU A 174 1.36 17.02 -2.26
C LEU A 174 0.43 16.21 -3.16
N TYR A 175 -0.88 16.19 -2.87
CA TYR A 175 -1.81 15.40 -3.64
C TYR A 175 -1.91 15.87 -5.10
N ARG A 176 -1.81 14.95 -6.01
CA ARG A 176 -2.12 15.12 -7.43
C ARG A 176 -3.03 13.98 -7.88
N PRO A 177 -4.17 14.26 -8.52
CA PRO A 177 -5.08 13.22 -8.96
C PRO A 177 -4.43 12.33 -10.02
N GLY A 178 -4.63 11.04 -9.89
CA GLY A 178 -4.26 10.06 -10.90
C GLY A 178 -5.23 10.09 -12.10
N PRO A 179 -4.84 9.50 -13.24
CA PRO A 179 -5.70 9.43 -14.41
C PRO A 179 -6.93 8.56 -14.16
N THR A 180 -7.96 8.76 -14.99
CA THR A 180 -9.12 7.88 -15.07
C THR A 180 -8.68 6.43 -15.30
N ARG A 181 -9.28 5.48 -14.61
CA ARG A 181 -8.92 4.06 -14.69
C ARG A 181 -9.75 3.35 -15.75
N LYS A 182 -9.05 2.68 -16.66
CA LYS A 182 -9.69 1.80 -17.64
C LYS A 182 -9.67 0.37 -17.14
N VAL A 183 -10.83 -0.28 -17.15
CA VAL A 183 -10.99 -1.68 -16.75
C VAL A 183 -11.35 -2.48 -18.00
N PRO A 184 -10.51 -3.41 -18.46
CA PRO A 184 -10.80 -4.23 -19.60
C PRO A 184 -11.91 -5.24 -19.27
N GLY A 185 -12.78 -5.51 -20.22
CA GLY A 185 -13.84 -6.49 -20.15
C GLY A 185 -13.80 -7.48 -21.31
N ARG A 186 -14.86 -8.30 -21.43
CA ARG A 186 -15.00 -9.32 -22.47
C ARG A 186 -15.00 -8.71 -23.87
N LYS A 187 -14.53 -9.46 -24.86
CA LYS A 187 -14.55 -9.09 -26.28
C LYS A 187 -13.90 -7.74 -26.60
N GLY A 188 -12.89 -7.35 -25.80
CA GLY A 188 -12.18 -6.09 -26.01
C GLY A 188 -12.91 -4.83 -25.54
N VAL A 189 -14.05 -4.96 -24.88
CA VAL A 189 -14.73 -3.81 -24.26
C VAL A 189 -13.88 -3.25 -23.13
N THR A 190 -13.85 -1.93 -22.98
CA THR A 190 -13.16 -1.24 -21.91
C THR A 190 -14.13 -0.30 -21.19
N TRP A 191 -14.13 -0.36 -19.89
CA TRP A 191 -14.91 0.50 -19.00
C TRP A 191 -14.01 1.58 -18.41
N GLU A 192 -14.52 2.77 -18.25
CA GLU A 192 -13.81 3.85 -17.55
C GLU A 192 -14.45 4.08 -16.18
N GLU A 193 -13.62 4.10 -15.15
CA GLU A 193 -14.06 4.52 -13.82
C GLU A 193 -14.14 6.04 -13.79
N ALA A 194 -15.34 6.56 -13.66
CA ALA A 194 -15.59 7.99 -13.67
C ALA A 194 -14.99 8.71 -12.44
N ASP A 195 -14.70 10.01 -12.59
CA ASP A 195 -14.08 10.82 -11.53
C ASP A 195 -14.96 11.00 -10.28
N TRP A 196 -16.27 10.88 -10.43
CA TRP A 196 -17.21 10.97 -9.29
C TRP A 196 -17.00 9.85 -8.27
N VAL A 197 -16.46 8.70 -8.67
CA VAL A 197 -16.18 7.56 -7.77
C VAL A 197 -15.23 7.95 -6.64
N ASP A 198 -14.16 8.70 -6.94
CA ASP A 198 -13.23 9.18 -5.91
C ASP A 198 -13.89 10.25 -5.01
N LYS A 199 -14.76 11.09 -5.59
CA LYS A 199 -15.51 12.11 -4.85
C LYS A 199 -16.47 11.47 -3.88
N ASP A 200 -17.23 10.48 -4.35
CA ASP A 200 -18.21 9.74 -3.54
C ASP A 200 -17.53 8.97 -2.41
N ALA A 201 -16.44 8.24 -2.72
CA ALA A 201 -15.68 7.48 -1.73
C ALA A 201 -15.14 8.33 -0.57
N THR A 202 -15.02 9.63 -0.75
CA THR A 202 -14.47 10.56 0.26
C THR A 202 -15.42 11.71 0.62
N ALA A 203 -16.68 11.69 0.16
CA ALA A 203 -17.64 12.77 0.36
C ALA A 203 -17.94 13.04 1.85
N HIS A 204 -17.93 12.00 2.66
CA HIS A 204 -18.22 12.05 4.09
C HIS A 204 -17.12 12.72 4.92
N ARG A 205 -15.93 12.97 4.35
CA ARG A 205 -14.79 13.57 5.07
C ARG A 205 -14.75 15.09 4.93
N ALA A 206 -14.34 15.78 6.00
CA ALA A 206 -13.97 17.19 5.94
C ALA A 206 -12.69 17.43 5.10
N ALA A 207 -12.37 18.69 4.82
CA ALA A 207 -11.23 19.04 3.95
C ALA A 207 -9.87 18.69 4.58
N ASP A 208 -9.76 18.75 5.87
CA ASP A 208 -8.57 18.52 6.70
C ASP A 208 -8.43 17.10 7.24
N GLU A 209 -9.42 16.25 6.98
CA GLU A 209 -9.44 14.83 7.36
C GLU A 209 -8.80 13.92 6.32
#